data_dc865aa313f4e2b1d4f1aea3a4bd007b
#
_entry.id   dc865aa313f4e2b1d4f1aea3a4bd007b
#
_cell.length_a   1.000
_cell.length_b   1.000
_cell.length_c   1.000
_cell.angle_alpha   90.00
_cell.angle_beta   90.00
_cell.angle_gamma   90.00
#
_symmetry.space_group_name_H-M   'P 1'
#
loop_
_entity.id
_entity.type
_entity.pdbx_description
1 polymer ?
#
loop_
_entity_poly.entity_id
_entity_poly.type
_entity_poly.pdbx_seq_one_letter_code
_entity_poly.pdbx_strand_id
1 'polypeptide(L)'
;MSDVLTELSDGMAAVVGAAESSVVRVEARRRIPASGVAWNEKGIVVTAHHTVQQDEGIGVVGSDGQRLDADLVGRDPSTDLAVLRIKAGELQPADWAESDAARVGHLVLAVGRPGRGLQATLGVISAIGDSWRTPMGGRVERYLQTDVVMYPGFSGGALMGVDRRVIGINTSALVRGVSLTLPTATVSRVVADLLEHGRVRRGYLGVSAQPARLPRQQADSVGQDTGLLLASVEPDGPAAKGGLTLGDTLLSLDDLPLRHLDDLLSALADRAGQKASIAFLRGGDSQSLEITIGERP
;
A
#
# COMPACT_ATOMS: atom_id res chain seq x y z
N MET A 1 -16.37 40.10 4.56
CA MET A 1 -15.97 39.17 3.48
C MET A 1 -14.46 39.15 3.26
N SER A 2 -13.77 40.29 3.34
CA SER A 2 -12.29 40.34 3.25
C SER A 2 -11.59 39.47 4.33
N ASP A 3 -12.14 39.45 5.53
CA ASP A 3 -11.59 38.75 6.71
C ASP A 3 -11.63 37.21 6.56
N VAL A 4 -12.76 36.67 6.13
CA VAL A 4 -12.93 35.18 5.95
C VAL A 4 -11.99 34.61 4.91
N LEU A 5 -11.75 35.34 3.81
CA LEU A 5 -10.80 34.87 2.77
C LEU A 5 -9.36 34.92 3.25
N THR A 6 -9.02 35.92 4.05
CA THR A 6 -7.69 36.04 4.66
C THR A 6 -7.49 34.93 5.69
N GLU A 7 -8.46 34.71 6.58
CA GLU A 7 -8.41 33.60 7.55
C GLU A 7 -8.28 32.22 6.89
N LEU A 8 -9.01 31.97 5.80
CA LEU A 8 -8.88 30.74 5.03
C LEU A 8 -7.48 30.61 4.44
N SER A 9 -6.97 31.68 3.82
CA SER A 9 -5.62 31.69 3.22
C SER A 9 -4.53 31.43 4.26
N ASP A 10 -4.63 32.13 5.42
CA ASP A 10 -3.68 31.96 6.53
C ASP A 10 -3.78 30.54 7.13
N GLY A 11 -4.99 30.01 7.23
CA GLY A 11 -5.24 28.65 7.66
C GLY A 11 -4.54 27.63 6.75
N MET A 12 -4.64 27.78 5.41
CA MET A 12 -3.96 26.91 4.44
C MET A 12 -2.44 27.06 4.53
N ALA A 13 -1.92 28.25 4.67
CA ALA A 13 -0.48 28.48 4.87
C ALA A 13 0.01 27.82 6.17
N ALA A 14 -0.78 27.88 7.24
CA ALA A 14 -0.47 27.22 8.51
C ALA A 14 -0.45 25.68 8.41
N VAL A 15 -1.31 25.07 7.56
CA VAL A 15 -1.27 23.63 7.27
C VAL A 15 0.05 23.25 6.61
N VAL A 16 0.49 24.02 5.60
CA VAL A 16 1.80 23.79 4.95
C VAL A 16 2.95 23.98 5.93
N GLY A 17 2.89 25.04 6.77
CA GLY A 17 3.89 25.32 7.81
C GLY A 17 4.03 24.19 8.82
N ALA A 18 2.94 23.51 9.18
CA ALA A 18 2.97 22.34 10.07
C ALA A 18 3.75 21.13 9.48
N ALA A 19 3.85 21.05 8.17
CA ALA A 19 4.61 19.99 7.48
C ALA A 19 6.12 20.31 7.35
N GLU A 20 6.57 21.52 7.71
CA GLU A 20 7.92 22.01 7.44
C GLU A 20 9.01 21.12 8.03
N SER A 21 8.83 20.65 9.25
CA SER A 21 9.82 19.82 9.96
C SER A 21 9.75 18.34 9.63
N SER A 22 8.61 17.84 9.13
CA SER A 22 8.35 16.40 8.94
C SER A 22 8.37 15.95 7.48
N VAL A 23 8.11 16.86 6.51
CA VAL A 23 8.21 16.55 5.09
C VAL A 23 9.62 16.84 4.60
N VAL A 24 10.29 15.79 4.14
CA VAL A 24 11.70 15.81 3.76
C VAL A 24 11.88 15.61 2.24
N ARG A 25 13.04 16.00 1.73
CA ARG A 25 13.49 15.65 0.38
C ARG A 25 14.23 14.32 0.40
N VAL A 26 13.88 13.43 -0.51
CA VAL A 26 14.51 12.12 -0.67
C VAL A 26 15.34 12.09 -1.95
N GLU A 27 16.64 11.88 -1.79
CA GLU A 27 17.63 11.79 -2.87
C GLU A 27 18.00 10.30 -3.06
N ALA A 28 17.15 9.56 -3.78
CA ALA A 28 17.29 8.13 -4.04
C ALA A 28 17.20 7.80 -5.54
N ARG A 29 17.43 8.78 -6.41
CA ARG A 29 17.46 8.66 -7.87
C ARG A 29 18.28 9.80 -8.51
N ARG A 30 18.73 9.60 -9.77
CA ARG A 30 19.64 10.52 -10.46
C ARG A 30 19.04 11.86 -10.90
N ARG A 31 17.72 11.93 -11.00
CA ARG A 31 17.02 13.15 -11.51
C ARG A 31 16.34 13.90 -10.36
N ILE A 32 15.14 14.42 -10.61
CA ILE A 32 14.39 15.23 -9.64
C ILE A 32 14.21 14.45 -8.35
N PRO A 33 14.65 14.96 -7.20
CA PRO A 33 14.41 14.34 -5.90
C PRO A 33 12.91 14.09 -5.66
N ALA A 34 12.61 13.16 -4.79
CA ALA A 34 11.25 12.89 -4.33
C ALA A 34 11.02 13.52 -2.96
N SER A 35 9.82 13.31 -2.44
CA SER A 35 9.46 13.68 -1.07
C SER A 35 9.38 12.44 -0.19
N GLY A 36 9.47 12.65 1.12
CA GLY A 36 9.24 11.66 2.14
C GLY A 36 8.60 12.31 3.36
N VAL A 37 8.10 11.50 4.27
CA VAL A 37 7.51 11.95 5.54
C VAL A 37 8.21 11.24 6.69
N ALA A 38 8.68 11.98 7.67
CA ALA A 38 9.26 11.44 8.90
C ALA A 38 8.16 10.71 9.70
N TRP A 39 8.37 9.42 9.92
CA TRP A 39 7.39 8.52 10.54
C TRP A 39 7.42 8.57 12.06
N ASN A 40 8.62 8.57 12.62
CA ASN A 40 8.82 8.53 14.07
C ASN A 40 10.16 9.15 14.47
N GLU A 41 10.36 9.30 15.77
CA GLU A 41 11.59 9.85 16.38
C GLU A 41 12.84 8.96 16.18
N LYS A 42 12.67 7.71 15.72
CA LYS A 42 13.77 6.77 15.44
C LYS A 42 14.39 6.98 14.05
N GLY A 43 14.09 8.10 13.40
CA GLY A 43 14.64 8.46 12.10
C GLY A 43 14.12 7.63 10.94
N ILE A 44 12.90 7.09 11.06
CA ILE A 44 12.22 6.39 9.98
C ILE A 44 11.54 7.40 9.07
N VAL A 45 11.75 7.24 7.76
CA VAL A 45 11.12 8.05 6.71
C VAL A 45 10.36 7.13 5.77
N VAL A 46 9.12 7.49 5.48
CA VAL A 46 8.28 6.83 4.48
C VAL A 46 8.30 7.63 3.19
N THR A 47 8.45 6.95 2.06
CA THR A 47 8.42 7.55 0.72
C THR A 47 7.76 6.61 -0.28
N ALA A 48 7.59 7.04 -1.53
CA ALA A 48 7.07 6.19 -2.60
C ALA A 48 8.17 5.28 -3.17
N HIS A 49 7.85 3.97 -3.33
CA HIS A 49 8.79 2.98 -3.85
C HIS A 49 9.37 3.35 -5.22
N HIS A 50 8.52 3.76 -6.17
CA HIS A 50 8.96 4.07 -7.55
C HIS A 50 9.98 5.23 -7.61
N THR A 51 10.12 6.00 -6.54
CA THR A 51 11.09 7.10 -6.42
C THR A 51 12.44 6.66 -5.86
N VAL A 52 12.52 5.46 -5.27
CA VAL A 52 13.75 4.88 -4.72
C VAL A 52 14.34 3.93 -5.76
N GLN A 53 15.23 4.46 -6.62
CA GLN A 53 15.82 3.74 -7.74
C GLN A 53 17.21 3.18 -7.45
N GLN A 54 17.77 3.47 -6.28
CA GLN A 54 19.06 2.96 -5.82
C GLN A 54 18.92 2.46 -4.38
N ASP A 55 19.74 1.47 -4.02
CA ASP A 55 19.71 0.84 -2.70
C ASP A 55 20.75 1.45 -1.75
N GLU A 56 21.74 2.14 -2.31
CA GLU A 56 22.84 2.76 -1.58
C GLU A 56 22.99 4.25 -1.91
N GLY A 57 23.65 5.01 -1.05
CA GLY A 57 23.90 6.43 -1.26
C GLY A 57 22.65 7.30 -1.16
N ILE A 58 21.61 6.80 -0.51
CA ILE A 58 20.35 7.52 -0.31
C ILE A 58 20.57 8.69 0.64
N GLY A 59 20.09 9.87 0.28
CA GLY A 59 20.07 11.06 1.11
C GLY A 59 18.66 11.47 1.51
N VAL A 60 18.52 11.94 2.74
CA VAL A 60 17.33 12.59 3.26
C VAL A 60 17.72 14.00 3.68
N VAL A 61 16.97 15.01 3.24
CA VAL A 61 17.26 16.42 3.54
C VAL A 61 16.06 17.05 4.22
N GLY A 62 16.27 17.55 5.42
CA GLY A 62 15.26 18.23 6.22
C GLY A 62 15.05 19.68 5.84
N SER A 63 14.33 20.42 6.69
CA SER A 63 14.05 21.86 6.53
C SER A 63 15.30 22.74 6.68
N ASP A 64 16.28 22.30 7.47
CA ASP A 64 17.56 22.97 7.68
C ASP A 64 18.51 22.88 6.46
N GLY A 65 18.15 22.06 5.46
CA GLY A 65 18.96 21.81 4.27
C GLY A 65 20.13 20.84 4.50
N GLN A 66 20.29 20.30 5.71
CA GLN A 66 21.33 19.31 5.99
C GLN A 66 20.94 17.96 5.34
N ARG A 67 21.91 17.36 4.60
CA ARG A 67 21.76 16.03 4.04
C ARG A 67 22.16 14.99 5.06
N LEU A 68 21.24 14.11 5.38
CA LEU A 68 21.44 12.95 6.24
C LEU A 68 21.53 11.72 5.36
N ASP A 69 22.55 10.88 5.57
CA ASP A 69 22.65 9.59 4.89
C ASP A 69 21.60 8.62 5.46
N ALA A 70 20.99 7.84 4.58
CA ALA A 70 19.95 6.90 4.94
C ALA A 70 20.19 5.52 4.30
N ASP A 71 19.77 4.49 5.00
CA ASP A 71 19.67 3.13 4.48
C ASP A 71 18.25 2.80 4.06
N LEU A 72 18.10 1.99 3.02
CA LEU A 72 16.85 1.38 2.66
C LEU A 72 16.54 0.24 3.64
N VAL A 73 15.48 0.38 4.43
CA VAL A 73 14.99 -0.69 5.32
C VAL A 73 14.28 -1.76 4.50
N GLY A 74 13.44 -1.34 3.57
CA GLY A 74 12.70 -2.22 2.68
C GLY A 74 11.73 -1.46 1.81
N ARG A 75 11.10 -2.18 0.86
CA ARG A 75 10.15 -1.62 -0.09
C ARG A 75 9.01 -2.58 -0.36
N ASP A 76 7.84 -2.04 -0.64
CA ASP A 76 6.68 -2.77 -1.15
C ASP A 76 6.25 -2.18 -2.50
N PRO A 77 6.69 -2.77 -3.62
CA PRO A 77 6.29 -2.33 -4.96
C PRO A 77 4.78 -2.34 -5.17
N SER A 78 4.07 -3.21 -4.47
CA SER A 78 2.63 -3.40 -4.70
C SER A 78 1.76 -2.31 -4.08
N THR A 79 2.19 -1.68 -2.99
CA THR A 79 1.54 -0.50 -2.43
C THR A 79 2.29 0.79 -2.80
N ASP A 80 3.41 0.67 -3.54
CA ASP A 80 4.26 1.79 -3.87
C ASP A 80 4.84 2.51 -2.64
N LEU A 81 5.16 1.78 -1.57
CA LEU A 81 5.80 2.32 -0.36
C LEU A 81 7.25 1.85 -0.23
N ALA A 82 8.09 2.69 0.33
CA ALA A 82 9.44 2.36 0.78
C ALA A 82 9.71 3.02 2.14
N VAL A 83 10.53 2.34 2.95
CA VAL A 83 10.95 2.81 4.26
C VAL A 83 12.45 3.00 4.26
N LEU A 84 12.88 4.18 4.68
CA LEU A 84 14.27 4.56 4.87
C LEU A 84 14.55 4.79 6.34
N ARG A 85 15.81 4.61 6.75
CA ARG A 85 16.29 4.94 8.10
C ARG A 85 17.50 5.84 7.98
N ILE A 86 17.45 7.04 8.55
CA ILE A 86 18.62 7.92 8.64
C ILE A 86 19.69 7.28 9.56
N LYS A 87 20.96 7.45 9.19
CA LYS A 87 22.10 6.87 9.95
C LYS A 87 22.46 7.68 11.17
N ALA A 88 22.28 8.99 11.11
CA ALA A 88 22.57 9.93 12.18
C ALA A 88 21.73 11.21 12.00
N GLY A 89 21.56 11.97 13.06
CA GLY A 89 20.74 13.18 13.09
C GLY A 89 19.33 12.88 13.61
N GLU A 90 18.50 13.90 13.59
CA GLU A 90 17.12 13.84 14.09
C GLU A 90 16.15 14.44 13.05
N LEU A 91 14.97 13.86 12.98
CA LEU A 91 13.85 14.37 12.21
C LEU A 91 12.64 14.50 13.13
N GLN A 92 11.89 15.56 12.98
CA GLN A 92 10.62 15.71 13.70
C GLN A 92 9.56 14.84 13.00
N PRO A 93 8.92 13.91 13.72
CA PRO A 93 7.88 13.07 13.14
C PRO A 93 6.66 13.90 12.75
N ALA A 94 5.95 13.44 11.74
CA ALA A 94 4.66 14.01 11.37
C ALA A 94 3.58 13.66 12.40
N ASP A 95 2.58 14.51 12.53
CA ASP A 95 1.34 14.17 13.23
C ASP A 95 0.39 13.48 12.24
N TRP A 96 0.11 12.20 12.48
CA TRP A 96 -0.68 11.35 11.59
C TRP A 96 -2.14 11.32 12.01
N ALA A 97 -3.04 11.59 11.07
CA ALA A 97 -4.48 11.46 11.27
C ALA A 97 -4.91 9.99 11.31
N GLU A 98 -5.98 9.72 12.04
CA GLU A 98 -6.69 8.44 11.90
C GLU A 98 -7.38 8.38 10.54
N SER A 99 -7.35 7.19 9.91
CA SER A 99 -7.78 7.00 8.52
C SER A 99 -9.28 7.28 8.27
N ASP A 100 -10.11 7.29 9.32
CA ASP A 100 -11.58 7.36 9.19
C ASP A 100 -12.14 8.77 9.20
N ALA A 101 -11.34 9.78 9.53
CA ALA A 101 -11.79 11.17 9.61
C ALA A 101 -12.05 11.82 8.24
N ALA A 102 -11.51 11.26 7.16
CA ALA A 102 -11.60 11.81 5.82
C ALA A 102 -12.99 11.57 5.19
N ARG A 103 -13.55 12.62 4.53
CA ARG A 103 -14.81 12.56 3.78
C ARG A 103 -14.65 13.21 2.41
N VAL A 104 -15.45 12.77 1.43
CA VAL A 104 -15.52 13.41 0.11
C VAL A 104 -15.91 14.87 0.28
N GLY A 105 -15.20 15.77 -0.42
CA GLY A 105 -15.38 17.22 -0.33
C GLY A 105 -14.50 17.91 0.75
N HIS A 106 -13.83 17.18 1.63
CA HIS A 106 -12.87 17.81 2.56
C HIS A 106 -11.73 18.45 1.77
N LEU A 107 -11.38 19.69 2.14
CA LEU A 107 -10.19 20.36 1.64
C LEU A 107 -8.93 19.65 2.13
N VAL A 108 -7.98 19.47 1.23
CA VAL A 108 -6.68 18.83 1.50
C VAL A 108 -5.57 19.53 0.74
N LEU A 109 -4.35 19.43 1.25
CA LEU A 109 -3.15 19.92 0.58
C LEU A 109 -2.18 18.75 0.34
N ALA A 110 -1.79 18.53 -0.92
CA ALA A 110 -0.63 17.70 -1.20
C ALA A 110 0.62 18.54 -0.93
N VAL A 111 1.50 18.05 -0.07
CA VAL A 111 2.72 18.73 0.35
C VAL A 111 3.92 17.86 0.03
N GLY A 112 4.91 18.43 -0.67
CA GLY A 112 6.16 17.77 -0.99
C GLY A 112 7.36 18.72 -0.86
N ARG A 113 8.57 18.14 -0.83
CA ARG A 113 9.85 18.89 -0.79
C ARG A 113 10.78 18.39 -1.91
N PRO A 114 10.44 18.60 -3.19
CA PRO A 114 11.33 18.20 -4.29
C PRO A 114 12.59 19.07 -4.41
N GLY A 115 12.62 20.23 -3.76
CA GLY A 115 13.69 21.21 -3.75
C GLY A 115 14.11 21.61 -2.34
N ARG A 116 14.54 22.88 -2.19
CA ARG A 116 14.93 23.43 -0.89
C ARG A 116 13.74 23.70 0.02
N GLY A 117 12.64 24.22 -0.54
CA GLY A 117 11.43 24.57 0.19
C GLY A 117 10.30 23.59 -0.04
N LEU A 118 9.28 23.66 0.81
CA LEU A 118 8.03 22.97 0.59
C LEU A 118 7.31 23.51 -0.65
N GLN A 119 6.61 22.64 -1.31
CA GLN A 119 5.64 22.95 -2.36
C GLN A 119 4.31 22.32 -1.98
N ALA A 120 3.22 22.99 -2.25
CA ALA A 120 1.89 22.51 -1.94
C ALA A 120 0.91 22.77 -3.08
N THR A 121 -0.07 21.89 -3.22
CA THR A 121 -1.24 22.07 -4.08
C THR A 121 -2.50 21.81 -3.27
N LEU A 122 -3.48 22.68 -3.45
CA LEU A 122 -4.80 22.58 -2.81
C LEU A 122 -5.74 21.75 -3.69
N GLY A 123 -6.57 20.97 -3.06
CA GLY A 123 -7.64 20.22 -3.70
C GLY A 123 -8.65 19.72 -2.67
N VAL A 124 -9.48 18.79 -3.12
CA VAL A 124 -10.46 18.10 -2.28
C VAL A 124 -10.28 16.58 -2.37
N ILE A 125 -10.80 15.89 -1.39
CA ILE A 125 -11.01 14.44 -1.50
C ILE A 125 -12.16 14.23 -2.49
N SER A 126 -11.84 13.66 -3.65
CA SER A 126 -12.78 13.49 -4.77
C SER A 126 -13.58 12.20 -4.66
N ALA A 127 -12.96 11.14 -4.14
CA ALA A 127 -13.62 9.85 -3.94
C ALA A 127 -13.00 9.09 -2.77
N ILE A 128 -13.84 8.34 -2.08
CA ILE A 128 -13.46 7.39 -1.03
C ILE A 128 -14.19 6.09 -1.32
N GLY A 129 -13.48 4.97 -1.20
CA GLY A 129 -14.04 3.63 -1.31
C GLY A 129 -13.56 2.73 -0.18
N ASP A 130 -14.01 1.50 -0.23
CA ASP A 130 -13.59 0.45 0.69
C ASP A 130 -12.13 0.01 0.45
N SER A 131 -11.68 -0.99 1.18
CA SER A 131 -10.40 -1.62 0.93
C SER A 131 -10.35 -2.20 -0.50
N TRP A 132 -9.22 -2.03 -1.16
CA TRP A 132 -9.04 -2.48 -2.53
C TRP A 132 -7.63 -3.05 -2.75
N ARG A 133 -7.45 -3.71 -3.89
CA ARG A 133 -6.13 -4.19 -4.31
C ARG A 133 -5.60 -3.38 -5.47
N THR A 134 -4.32 -3.06 -5.39
CA THR A 134 -3.62 -2.43 -6.51
C THR A 134 -3.46 -3.43 -7.67
N PRO A 135 -3.15 -2.98 -8.89
CA PRO A 135 -2.84 -3.88 -10.01
C PRO A 135 -1.71 -4.88 -9.72
N MET A 136 -0.82 -4.57 -8.78
CA MET A 136 0.26 -5.47 -8.33
C MET A 136 -0.14 -6.33 -7.12
N GLY A 137 -1.42 -6.36 -6.74
CA GLY A 137 -1.97 -7.19 -5.68
C GLY A 137 -1.77 -6.66 -4.25
N GLY A 138 -1.20 -5.47 -4.08
CA GLY A 138 -1.05 -4.83 -2.76
C GLY A 138 -2.39 -4.46 -2.16
N ARG A 139 -2.62 -4.78 -0.89
CA ARG A 139 -3.82 -4.36 -0.17
C ARG A 139 -3.68 -2.90 0.27
N VAL A 140 -4.70 -2.12 0.00
CA VAL A 140 -4.86 -0.75 0.48
C VAL A 140 -6.15 -0.71 1.29
N GLU A 141 -6.09 -0.26 2.53
CA GLU A 141 -7.17 -0.35 3.52
C GLU A 141 -8.38 0.50 3.14
N ARG A 142 -8.15 1.57 2.37
CA ARG A 142 -9.23 2.45 1.89
C ARG A 142 -8.83 3.13 0.59
N TYR A 143 -9.69 3.15 -0.40
CA TYR A 143 -9.49 3.94 -1.61
C TYR A 143 -9.61 5.43 -1.26
N LEU A 144 -8.60 6.22 -1.58
CA LEU A 144 -8.59 7.67 -1.32
C LEU A 144 -8.03 8.40 -2.53
N GLN A 145 -8.93 9.03 -3.28
CA GLN A 145 -8.62 9.83 -4.47
C GLN A 145 -8.79 11.31 -4.18
N THR A 146 -7.91 12.11 -4.73
CA THR A 146 -7.96 13.58 -4.65
C THR A 146 -7.84 14.20 -6.04
N ASP A 147 -8.19 15.47 -6.16
CA ASP A 147 -8.00 16.29 -7.36
C ASP A 147 -6.77 17.21 -7.27
N VAL A 148 -5.93 17.01 -6.24
CA VAL A 148 -4.67 17.75 -6.12
C VAL A 148 -3.77 17.53 -7.33
N VAL A 149 -3.05 18.56 -7.72
CA VAL A 149 -2.04 18.45 -8.80
C VAL A 149 -0.77 17.85 -8.23
N MET A 150 -0.37 16.69 -8.75
CA MET A 150 0.85 15.98 -8.35
C MET A 150 2.02 16.41 -9.23
N TYR A 151 2.76 17.44 -8.81
CA TYR A 151 3.97 17.85 -9.52
C TYR A 151 5.11 16.82 -9.38
N PRO A 152 6.10 16.83 -10.31
CA PRO A 152 7.27 15.98 -10.21
C PRO A 152 7.96 16.13 -8.86
N GLY A 153 8.15 15.00 -8.15
CA GLY A 153 8.75 14.96 -6.82
C GLY A 153 7.77 15.04 -5.65
N PHE A 154 6.45 15.14 -5.89
CA PHE A 154 5.43 15.09 -4.83
C PHE A 154 5.18 13.67 -4.30
N SER A 155 5.41 12.65 -5.12
CA SER A 155 5.28 11.26 -4.69
C SER A 155 6.16 10.97 -3.46
N GLY A 156 5.59 10.31 -2.48
CA GLY A 156 6.20 10.09 -1.17
C GLY A 156 5.95 11.22 -0.17
N GLY A 157 5.42 12.37 -0.60
CA GLY A 157 5.04 13.47 0.27
C GLY A 157 3.68 13.25 0.94
N ALA A 158 3.31 14.18 1.81
CA ALA A 158 2.12 14.11 2.64
C ALA A 158 0.87 14.59 1.90
N LEU A 159 -0.27 13.95 2.15
CA LEU A 159 -1.57 14.59 2.04
C LEU A 159 -1.96 15.13 3.41
N MET A 160 -2.13 16.44 3.52
CA MET A 160 -2.46 17.13 4.77
C MET A 160 -3.94 17.48 4.84
N GLY A 161 -4.55 17.20 5.98
CA GLY A 161 -5.87 17.71 6.33
C GLY A 161 -5.80 19.15 6.83
N VAL A 162 -6.93 19.85 6.85
CA VAL A 162 -7.05 21.21 7.40
C VAL A 162 -6.77 21.27 8.91
N ASP A 163 -6.82 20.12 9.60
CA ASP A 163 -6.43 19.92 10.99
C ASP A 163 -4.92 19.82 11.21
N ARG A 164 -4.12 20.02 10.14
CA ARG A 164 -2.65 19.97 10.11
C ARG A 164 -2.05 18.57 10.31
N ARG A 165 -2.85 17.51 10.17
CA ARG A 165 -2.39 16.13 10.27
C ARG A 165 -2.18 15.52 8.90
N VAL A 166 -1.27 14.56 8.83
CA VAL A 166 -1.02 13.74 7.63
C VAL A 166 -2.09 12.67 7.52
N ILE A 167 -2.89 12.73 6.46
CA ILE A 167 -3.93 11.73 6.13
C ILE A 167 -3.33 10.50 5.47
N GLY A 168 -2.20 10.68 4.77
CA GLY A 168 -1.52 9.58 4.06
C GLY A 168 -0.39 10.05 3.16
N ILE A 169 0.16 9.12 2.40
CA ILE A 169 1.27 9.33 1.47
C ILE A 169 0.76 9.42 0.04
N ASN A 170 1.15 10.48 -0.65
CA ASN A 170 0.78 10.72 -2.04
C ASN A 170 1.58 9.82 -3.00
N THR A 171 0.89 9.24 -3.97
CA THR A 171 1.50 8.48 -5.07
C THR A 171 0.79 8.73 -6.41
N SER A 172 1.56 8.74 -7.49
CA SER A 172 1.08 8.84 -8.87
C SER A 172 1.31 7.55 -9.68
N ALA A 173 1.84 6.49 -9.05
CA ALA A 173 2.27 5.28 -9.75
C ALA A 173 1.24 4.15 -9.76
N LEU A 174 0.30 4.12 -8.81
CA LEU A 174 -0.64 2.99 -8.65
C LEU A 174 -1.71 2.93 -9.73
N VAL A 175 -2.27 4.08 -10.11
CA VAL A 175 -3.27 4.18 -11.17
C VAL A 175 -2.93 5.35 -12.07
N ARG A 176 -2.78 5.08 -13.36
CA ARG A 176 -2.39 6.11 -14.33
C ARG A 176 -3.42 7.23 -14.43
N GLY A 177 -2.97 8.47 -14.26
CA GLY A 177 -3.83 9.67 -14.39
C GLY A 177 -4.71 9.94 -13.17
N VAL A 178 -4.51 9.23 -12.06
CA VAL A 178 -5.26 9.44 -10.83
C VAL A 178 -4.30 9.82 -9.71
N SER A 179 -4.60 10.89 -8.98
CA SER A 179 -3.89 11.26 -7.77
C SER A 179 -4.44 10.45 -6.61
N LEU A 180 -3.68 9.44 -6.18
CA LEU A 180 -4.02 8.58 -5.06
C LEU A 180 -3.19 8.93 -3.83
N THR A 181 -3.82 8.73 -2.70
CA THR A 181 -3.15 8.78 -1.39
C THR A 181 -3.29 7.44 -0.69
N LEU A 182 -2.19 6.91 -0.22
CA LEU A 182 -2.17 5.73 0.64
C LEU A 182 -2.49 6.16 2.06
N PRO A 183 -3.65 5.75 2.62
CA PRO A 183 -4.09 6.23 3.92
C PRO A 183 -3.19 5.74 5.05
N THR A 184 -3.19 6.44 6.17
CA THR A 184 -2.36 6.16 7.36
C THR A 184 -2.42 4.69 7.77
N ALA A 185 -3.57 4.02 7.72
CA ALA A 185 -3.70 2.60 8.07
C ALA A 185 -2.85 1.70 7.14
N THR A 186 -2.86 1.95 5.82
CA THR A 186 -2.00 1.24 4.87
C THR A 186 -0.53 1.49 5.16
N VAL A 187 -0.17 2.77 5.37
CA VAL A 187 1.21 3.17 5.68
C VAL A 187 1.70 2.48 6.95
N SER A 188 0.90 2.50 8.03
CA SER A 188 1.25 1.88 9.32
C SER A 188 1.53 0.39 9.19
N ARG A 189 0.65 -0.35 8.51
CA ARG A 189 0.82 -1.79 8.29
C ARG A 189 2.09 -2.08 7.49
N VAL A 190 2.28 -1.40 6.36
CA VAL A 190 3.44 -1.64 5.50
C VAL A 190 4.75 -1.25 6.21
N VAL A 191 4.76 -0.14 6.95
CA VAL A 191 5.93 0.28 7.75
C VAL A 191 6.26 -0.77 8.80
N ALA A 192 5.27 -1.32 9.51
CA ALA A 192 5.50 -2.37 10.51
C ALA A 192 6.14 -3.61 9.86
N ASP A 193 5.57 -4.11 8.75
CA ASP A 193 6.10 -5.26 8.03
C ASP A 193 7.55 -5.04 7.55
N LEU A 194 7.81 -3.86 6.96
CA LEU A 194 9.14 -3.53 6.45
C LEU A 194 10.17 -3.38 7.57
N LEU A 195 9.79 -2.82 8.72
CA LEU A 195 10.69 -2.70 9.87
C LEU A 195 11.01 -4.05 10.52
N GLU A 196 10.05 -4.97 10.54
CA GLU A 196 10.21 -6.29 11.17
C GLU A 196 10.91 -7.29 10.25
N HIS A 197 10.58 -7.28 8.96
CA HIS A 197 10.99 -8.33 8.02
C HIS A 197 11.84 -7.83 6.83
N GLY A 198 12.00 -6.52 6.65
CA GLY A 198 12.63 -5.91 5.47
C GLY A 198 11.79 -6.00 4.19
N ARG A 199 10.64 -6.67 4.24
CA ARG A 199 9.69 -6.88 3.13
C ARG A 199 8.28 -7.12 3.64
N VAL A 200 7.28 -6.88 2.79
CA VAL A 200 5.90 -7.28 3.08
C VAL A 200 5.75 -8.76 2.77
N ARG A 201 5.45 -9.56 3.78
CA ARG A 201 5.24 -11.01 3.63
C ARG A 201 3.87 -11.26 3.02
N ARG A 202 3.83 -12.11 1.99
CA ARG A 202 2.57 -12.47 1.32
C ARG A 202 2.42 -13.95 1.25
N GLY A 203 1.24 -14.40 1.63
CA GLY A 203 0.86 -15.77 1.45
C GLY A 203 0.85 -16.14 -0.04
N TYR A 204 1.30 -17.33 -0.34
CA TYR A 204 1.53 -17.83 -1.68
C TYR A 204 1.23 -19.32 -1.77
N LEU A 205 0.55 -19.73 -2.83
CA LEU A 205 0.27 -21.13 -3.11
C LEU A 205 1.07 -21.70 -4.29
N GLY A 206 1.58 -20.86 -5.18
CA GLY A 206 2.26 -21.33 -6.40
C GLY A 206 1.26 -21.85 -7.43
N VAL A 207 0.16 -21.12 -7.63
CA VAL A 207 -0.87 -21.52 -8.60
C VAL A 207 -1.24 -20.36 -9.52
N SER A 208 -1.65 -20.70 -10.74
CA SER A 208 -2.44 -19.83 -11.60
C SER A 208 -3.86 -20.38 -11.61
N ALA A 209 -4.84 -19.54 -11.35
CA ALA A 209 -6.23 -19.94 -11.24
C ALA A 209 -7.14 -18.98 -11.99
N GLN A 210 -8.28 -19.49 -12.47
CA GLN A 210 -9.31 -18.68 -13.12
C GLN A 210 -10.70 -19.05 -12.62
N PRO A 211 -11.65 -18.10 -12.52
CA PRO A 211 -13.01 -18.42 -12.17
C PRO A 211 -13.63 -19.41 -13.18
N ALA A 212 -14.23 -20.48 -12.67
CA ALA A 212 -14.93 -21.48 -13.46
C ALA A 212 -16.32 -21.71 -12.87
N ARG A 213 -17.35 -21.76 -13.75
CA ARG A 213 -18.69 -22.10 -13.35
C ARG A 213 -18.77 -23.59 -12.99
N LEU A 214 -19.34 -23.90 -11.84
CA LEU A 214 -19.56 -25.27 -11.41
C LEU A 214 -20.78 -25.88 -12.14
N PRO A 215 -20.74 -27.18 -12.50
CA PRO A 215 -21.94 -27.90 -12.93
C PRO A 215 -23.01 -27.86 -11.83
N ARG A 216 -24.29 -27.81 -12.20
CA ARG A 216 -25.40 -27.64 -11.27
C ARG A 216 -25.35 -28.56 -10.05
N GLN A 217 -25.09 -29.85 -10.29
CA GLN A 217 -25.05 -30.83 -9.21
C GLN A 217 -23.96 -30.50 -8.17
N GLN A 218 -22.78 -30.05 -8.61
CA GLN A 218 -21.69 -29.64 -7.71
C GLN A 218 -22.01 -28.29 -7.04
N ALA A 219 -22.56 -27.32 -7.80
CA ALA A 219 -22.97 -26.03 -7.27
C ALA A 219 -23.97 -26.17 -6.12
N ASP A 220 -24.99 -27.02 -6.30
CA ASP A 220 -26.01 -27.31 -5.30
C ASP A 220 -25.40 -27.99 -4.05
N SER A 221 -24.42 -28.87 -4.22
CA SER A 221 -23.79 -29.60 -3.11
C SER A 221 -22.87 -28.74 -2.25
N VAL A 222 -22.21 -27.72 -2.86
CA VAL A 222 -21.24 -26.84 -2.14
C VAL A 222 -21.80 -25.46 -1.84
N GLY A 223 -23.00 -25.13 -2.33
CA GLY A 223 -23.67 -23.86 -2.09
C GLY A 223 -23.03 -22.66 -2.77
N GLN A 224 -22.33 -22.86 -3.90
CA GLN A 224 -21.75 -21.78 -4.70
C GLN A 224 -21.71 -22.13 -6.19
N ASP A 225 -21.91 -21.11 -7.06
CA ASP A 225 -22.00 -21.30 -8.52
C ASP A 225 -20.64 -21.32 -9.23
N THR A 226 -19.59 -20.81 -8.59
CA THR A 226 -18.24 -20.67 -9.18
C THR A 226 -17.18 -21.15 -8.21
N GLY A 227 -16.08 -21.67 -8.75
CA GLY A 227 -14.85 -21.98 -8.04
C GLY A 227 -13.63 -21.50 -8.84
N LEU A 228 -12.44 -21.71 -8.34
CA LEU A 228 -11.19 -21.32 -8.99
C LEU A 228 -10.51 -22.55 -9.61
N LEU A 229 -10.62 -22.72 -10.92
CA LEU A 229 -9.95 -23.78 -11.66
C LEU A 229 -8.45 -23.49 -11.74
N LEU A 230 -7.62 -24.44 -11.31
CA LEU A 230 -6.17 -24.35 -11.40
C LEU A 230 -5.71 -24.58 -12.84
N ALA A 231 -5.19 -23.52 -13.45
CA ALA A 231 -4.61 -23.51 -14.80
C ALA A 231 -3.11 -23.85 -14.81
N SER A 232 -2.43 -23.68 -13.68
CA SER A 232 -1.07 -24.17 -13.44
C SER A 232 -0.81 -24.36 -11.95
N VAL A 233 0.09 -25.29 -11.62
CA VAL A 233 0.62 -25.50 -10.27
C VAL A 233 2.14 -25.58 -10.39
N GLU A 234 2.85 -24.74 -9.64
CA GLU A 234 4.31 -24.72 -9.64
C GLU A 234 4.87 -26.00 -9.00
N PRO A 235 5.84 -26.68 -9.64
CA PRO A 235 6.28 -28.01 -9.21
C PRO A 235 6.74 -28.10 -7.77
N ASP A 236 7.45 -27.11 -7.24
CA ASP A 236 7.95 -27.10 -5.87
C ASP A 236 7.19 -26.09 -4.97
N GLY A 237 6.07 -25.60 -5.47
CA GLY A 237 5.21 -24.66 -4.77
C GLY A 237 4.44 -25.29 -3.62
N PRO A 238 3.87 -24.45 -2.71
CA PRO A 238 3.06 -24.94 -1.59
C PRO A 238 1.88 -25.79 -2.03
N ALA A 239 1.20 -25.42 -3.12
CA ALA A 239 0.07 -26.17 -3.66
C ALA A 239 0.47 -27.57 -4.09
N ALA A 240 1.57 -27.72 -4.86
CA ALA A 240 2.09 -29.02 -5.27
C ALA A 240 2.49 -29.89 -4.07
N LYS A 241 3.20 -29.32 -3.10
CA LYS A 241 3.58 -30.01 -1.85
C LYS A 241 2.38 -30.45 -1.02
N GLY A 242 1.31 -29.67 -1.04
CA GLY A 242 0.04 -30.00 -0.39
C GLY A 242 -0.79 -31.04 -1.14
N GLY A 243 -0.45 -31.37 -2.41
CA GLY A 243 -1.13 -32.37 -3.20
C GLY A 243 -2.19 -31.81 -4.16
N LEU A 244 -2.24 -30.49 -4.39
CA LEU A 244 -3.06 -29.90 -5.45
C LEU A 244 -2.40 -30.13 -6.82
N THR A 245 -3.24 -30.30 -7.84
CA THR A 245 -2.81 -30.57 -9.21
C THR A 245 -3.54 -29.68 -10.21
N LEU A 246 -2.98 -29.58 -11.41
CA LEU A 246 -3.64 -28.94 -12.55
C LEU A 246 -5.04 -29.54 -12.77
N GLY A 247 -6.04 -28.71 -12.95
CA GLY A 247 -7.43 -29.13 -13.17
C GLY A 247 -8.27 -29.23 -11.88
N ASP A 248 -7.67 -29.14 -10.69
CA ASP A 248 -8.43 -29.00 -9.46
C ASP A 248 -9.21 -27.67 -9.48
N THR A 249 -10.40 -27.67 -8.90
CA THR A 249 -11.20 -26.45 -8.74
C THR A 249 -11.33 -26.11 -7.26
N LEU A 250 -10.66 -25.08 -6.82
CA LEU A 250 -10.71 -24.62 -5.41
C LEU A 250 -12.09 -24.07 -5.09
N LEU A 251 -12.64 -24.45 -3.96
CA LEU A 251 -13.96 -24.04 -3.46
C LEU A 251 -13.86 -23.10 -2.27
N SER A 252 -13.03 -23.44 -1.29
CA SER A 252 -12.80 -22.59 -0.11
C SER A 252 -11.37 -22.75 0.42
N LEU A 253 -10.93 -21.75 1.15
CA LEU A 253 -9.75 -21.79 2.01
C LEU A 253 -10.22 -21.54 3.44
N ASP A 254 -10.09 -22.54 4.29
CA ASP A 254 -10.82 -22.68 5.54
C ASP A 254 -12.33 -22.51 5.26
N ASP A 255 -13.00 -21.57 5.94
CA ASP A 255 -14.43 -21.30 5.77
C ASP A 255 -14.71 -20.18 4.73
N LEU A 256 -13.66 -19.64 4.06
CA LEU A 256 -13.79 -18.54 3.12
C LEU A 256 -14.02 -19.09 1.70
N PRO A 257 -15.20 -18.85 1.07
CA PRO A 257 -15.47 -19.31 -0.29
C PRO A 257 -14.59 -18.60 -1.30
N LEU A 258 -14.06 -19.37 -2.27
CA LEU A 258 -13.19 -18.89 -3.36
C LEU A 258 -13.98 -18.85 -4.67
N ARG A 259 -14.61 -17.73 -4.99
CA ARG A 259 -15.40 -17.51 -6.21
C ARG A 259 -14.64 -16.77 -7.28
N HIS A 260 -13.75 -15.85 -6.85
CA HIS A 260 -12.94 -14.99 -7.70
C HIS A 260 -11.48 -15.03 -7.24
N LEU A 261 -10.57 -14.62 -8.11
CA LEU A 261 -9.14 -14.58 -7.77
C LEU A 261 -8.86 -13.66 -6.56
N ASP A 262 -9.63 -12.58 -6.43
CA ASP A 262 -9.51 -11.65 -5.30
C ASP A 262 -9.86 -12.32 -3.95
N ASP A 263 -10.77 -13.30 -3.94
CA ASP A 263 -11.08 -14.07 -2.74
C ASP A 263 -9.85 -14.87 -2.29
N LEU A 264 -9.19 -15.56 -3.24
CA LEU A 264 -7.96 -16.30 -2.96
C LEU A 264 -6.84 -15.38 -2.47
N LEU A 265 -6.60 -14.26 -3.16
CA LEU A 265 -5.59 -13.28 -2.76
C LEU A 265 -5.87 -12.71 -1.38
N SER A 266 -7.15 -12.50 -1.05
CA SER A 266 -7.57 -12.01 0.26
C SER A 266 -7.40 -13.06 1.35
N ALA A 267 -7.78 -14.29 1.06
CA ALA A 267 -7.63 -15.41 1.98
C ALA A 267 -6.16 -15.78 2.27
N LEU A 268 -5.24 -15.48 1.35
CA LEU A 268 -3.80 -15.70 1.52
C LEU A 268 -3.06 -14.53 2.16
N ALA A 269 -3.64 -13.32 2.17
CA ALA A 269 -2.99 -12.13 2.71
C ALA A 269 -2.58 -12.36 4.18
N ASP A 270 -1.37 -11.93 4.52
CA ASP A 270 -0.82 -11.96 5.89
C ASP A 270 -0.75 -13.36 6.53
N ARG A 271 -0.85 -14.45 5.72
CA ARG A 271 -0.89 -15.83 6.19
C ARG A 271 0.32 -16.68 5.77
N ALA A 272 1.40 -16.05 5.35
CA ALA A 272 2.63 -16.76 5.00
C ALA A 272 3.13 -17.62 6.17
N GLY A 273 3.39 -18.90 5.93
CA GLY A 273 3.81 -19.89 6.93
C GLY A 273 2.69 -20.51 7.76
N GLN A 274 1.44 -20.07 7.62
CA GLN A 274 0.30 -20.64 8.34
C GLN A 274 -0.26 -21.86 7.61
N LYS A 275 -0.86 -22.78 8.38
CA LYS A 275 -1.65 -23.88 7.85
C LYS A 275 -3.05 -23.43 7.52
N ALA A 276 -3.62 -24.00 6.46
CA ALA A 276 -4.99 -23.76 6.03
C ALA A 276 -5.59 -25.04 5.43
N SER A 277 -6.91 -25.21 5.57
CA SER A 277 -7.67 -26.25 4.90
C SER A 277 -8.17 -25.74 3.56
N ILE A 278 -7.95 -26.48 2.49
CA ILE A 278 -8.48 -26.17 1.16
C ILE A 278 -9.50 -27.23 0.78
N ALA A 279 -10.74 -26.80 0.52
CA ALA A 279 -11.75 -27.62 -0.13
C ALA A 279 -11.67 -27.41 -1.66
N PHE A 280 -11.76 -28.48 -2.42
CA PHE A 280 -11.65 -28.46 -3.87
C PHE A 280 -12.39 -29.61 -4.53
N LEU A 281 -12.67 -29.48 -5.83
CA LEU A 281 -13.16 -30.57 -6.68
C LEU A 281 -12.01 -31.14 -7.52
N ARG A 282 -11.94 -32.45 -7.56
CA ARG A 282 -11.06 -33.23 -8.46
C ARG A 282 -11.87 -34.28 -9.18
N GLY A 283 -11.94 -34.21 -10.51
CA GLY A 283 -12.75 -35.11 -11.29
C GLY A 283 -14.25 -35.08 -11.01
N GLY A 284 -14.73 -34.03 -10.33
CA GLY A 284 -16.13 -33.87 -9.91
C GLY A 284 -16.39 -34.23 -8.45
N ASP A 285 -15.44 -34.89 -7.77
CA ASP A 285 -15.55 -35.28 -6.36
C ASP A 285 -15.02 -34.18 -5.43
N SER A 286 -15.77 -33.89 -4.36
CA SER A 286 -15.37 -32.93 -3.33
C SER A 286 -14.33 -33.56 -2.40
N GLN A 287 -13.20 -32.88 -2.23
CA GLN A 287 -12.08 -33.29 -1.40
C GLN A 287 -11.60 -32.12 -0.55
N SER A 288 -10.84 -32.40 0.50
CA SER A 288 -10.14 -31.38 1.29
C SER A 288 -8.72 -31.84 1.64
N LEU A 289 -7.82 -30.89 1.78
CA LEU A 289 -6.45 -31.12 2.23
C LEU A 289 -5.95 -29.97 3.11
N GLU A 290 -5.00 -30.27 3.98
CA GLU A 290 -4.27 -29.24 4.74
C GLU A 290 -3.02 -28.82 3.95
N ILE A 291 -2.81 -27.52 3.81
CA ILE A 291 -1.68 -26.95 3.12
C ILE A 291 -0.98 -25.92 3.99
N THR A 292 0.34 -25.85 3.93
CA THR A 292 1.09 -24.72 4.50
C THR A 292 1.22 -23.64 3.44
N ILE A 293 0.64 -22.48 3.71
CA ILE A 293 0.73 -21.30 2.84
C ILE A 293 2.20 -20.88 2.79
N GLY A 294 2.79 -20.86 1.62
CA GLY A 294 4.15 -20.38 1.43
C GLY A 294 4.26 -18.87 1.51
N GLU A 295 5.46 -18.38 1.42
CA GLU A 295 5.73 -16.95 1.25
C GLU A 295 6.15 -16.70 -0.20
N ARG A 296 5.59 -15.67 -0.83
CA ARG A 296 5.94 -15.31 -2.19
C ARG A 296 7.42 -14.89 -2.25
N PRO A 297 8.21 -15.50 -3.16
CA PRO A 297 9.63 -15.15 -3.34
C PRO A 297 9.85 -13.67 -3.65
#